data_b083ee021af50dff7ffda9427aa46c0b
#
_entry.id   b083ee021af50dff7ffda9427aa46c0b
#
_cell.length_a   1.000
_cell.length_b   1.000
_cell.length_c   1.000
_cell.angle_alpha   90.00
_cell.angle_beta   90.00
_cell.angle_gamma   90.00
#
_symmetry.space_group_name_H-M   'P 1'
#
loop_
_entity.id
_entity.type
_entity.pdbx_description
1 polymer ?
#
loop_
_entity_poly.entity_id
_entity_poly.type
_entity_poly.pdbx_seq_one_letter_code
_entity_poly.pdbx_strand_id
1 'polypeptide(L)'
;MKKFPLKFILFTILSLFSSFVYADGVFSKYNNEVFLFSINVPIIQYKVGTGEIVNLDFVKNSNSIPTKDFFSAFEAENGDGLTIKDKSESITILAYGTNYLNTEEAEGLQDMEYMKSSFRIDYIKSVFKKDKLDYNKFVKKYYNGKLPKNIDPLIYDYNKNLFIHGENITYSTIGKNFYIISYIENNKIYYREVIYSKNRGTYLVFEASYLPKDKKFMDPIVTEISKSINLIK
;
A
#
# COMPACT_ATOMS: atom_id res chain seq x y z
N MET A 1 39.17 -62.85 2.95
CA MET A 1 38.54 -61.53 3.34
C MET A 1 38.75 -60.54 2.20
N LYS A 2 37.72 -60.32 1.40
CA LYS A 2 37.77 -59.36 0.28
C LYS A 2 37.43 -57.96 0.82
N LYS A 3 38.37 -57.03 0.74
CA LYS A 3 38.14 -55.61 1.05
C LYS A 3 37.28 -55.00 -0.04
N PHE A 4 36.09 -54.57 0.30
CA PHE A 4 35.27 -53.73 -0.55
C PHE A 4 35.85 -52.28 -0.55
N PRO A 5 36.12 -51.72 -1.71
CA PRO A 5 36.47 -50.29 -1.75
C PRO A 5 35.22 -49.47 -1.49
N LEU A 6 35.25 -48.70 -0.43
CA LEU A 6 34.26 -47.71 -0.12
C LEU A 6 34.31 -46.64 -1.22
N LYS A 7 33.52 -46.82 -2.27
CA LYS A 7 33.26 -45.75 -3.22
C LYS A 7 32.54 -44.66 -2.46
N PHE A 8 33.26 -43.60 -2.16
CA PHE A 8 32.71 -42.34 -1.81
C PHE A 8 31.79 -41.91 -2.96
N ILE A 9 30.51 -42.21 -2.86
CA ILE A 9 29.47 -41.55 -3.61
C ILE A 9 29.40 -40.16 -2.94
N LEU A 10 30.20 -39.26 -3.48
CA LEU A 10 30.02 -37.85 -3.31
C LEU A 10 28.66 -37.52 -3.97
N PHE A 11 27.59 -37.78 -3.22
CA PHE A 11 26.32 -37.13 -3.50
C PHE A 11 26.58 -35.64 -3.32
N THR A 12 27.05 -35.02 -4.37
CA THR A 12 26.77 -33.63 -4.61
C THR A 12 25.26 -33.53 -4.56
N ILE A 13 24.72 -33.31 -3.36
CA ILE A 13 23.47 -32.63 -3.18
C ILE A 13 23.73 -31.30 -3.86
N LEU A 14 23.53 -31.27 -5.19
CA LEU A 14 23.14 -30.07 -5.87
C LEU A 14 21.84 -29.73 -5.17
N SER A 15 21.96 -29.03 -4.04
CA SER A 15 20.90 -28.21 -3.55
C SER A 15 20.51 -27.37 -4.76
N LEU A 16 19.46 -27.77 -5.39
CA LEU A 16 18.60 -26.92 -6.17
C LEU A 16 18.07 -25.86 -5.19
N PHE A 17 18.99 -25.07 -4.64
CA PHE A 17 18.69 -23.67 -4.47
C PHE A 17 18.38 -23.25 -5.90
N SER A 18 17.11 -23.22 -6.23
CA SER A 18 16.62 -22.26 -7.18
C SER A 18 17.11 -20.94 -6.61
N SER A 19 18.36 -20.61 -6.84
CA SER A 19 18.81 -19.25 -6.89
C SER A 19 17.84 -18.64 -7.88
N PHE A 20 16.79 -18.00 -7.38
CA PHE A 20 16.12 -17.01 -8.16
C PHE A 20 17.27 -16.13 -8.62
N VAL A 21 17.68 -16.33 -9.84
CA VAL A 21 18.60 -15.42 -10.54
C VAL A 21 17.74 -14.17 -10.64
N TYR A 22 17.90 -13.31 -9.64
CA TYR A 22 17.38 -11.95 -9.75
C TYR A 22 18.22 -11.33 -10.86
N ALA A 23 17.76 -11.50 -12.10
CA ALA A 23 18.25 -10.68 -13.17
C ALA A 23 17.99 -9.23 -12.75
N ASP A 24 18.96 -8.35 -12.96
CA ASP A 24 18.91 -6.95 -12.56
C ASP A 24 17.53 -6.36 -12.80
N GLY A 25 16.75 -6.26 -11.74
CA GLY A 25 15.47 -5.57 -11.76
C GLY A 25 15.72 -4.07 -11.75
N VAL A 26 14.75 -3.30 -12.18
CA VAL A 26 14.87 -1.86 -12.28
C VAL A 26 13.81 -1.17 -11.42
N PHE A 27 14.18 -0.04 -10.85
CA PHE A 27 13.23 0.96 -10.41
C PHE A 27 13.18 2.08 -11.45
N SER A 28 11.96 2.47 -11.80
CA SER A 28 11.69 3.59 -12.67
C SER A 28 10.83 4.62 -11.96
N LYS A 29 10.86 5.86 -12.41
CA LYS A 29 10.13 6.95 -11.79
C LYS A 29 8.74 7.06 -12.41
N TYR A 30 7.71 6.90 -11.58
CA TYR A 30 6.34 7.24 -11.93
C TYR A 30 6.03 8.65 -11.43
N ASN A 31 5.48 9.49 -12.31
CA ASN A 31 5.00 10.82 -12.00
C ASN A 31 3.49 10.86 -12.23
N ASN A 32 2.73 11.18 -11.19
CA ASN A 32 1.31 11.44 -11.32
C ASN A 32 1.08 12.95 -11.47
N GLU A 33 0.56 13.36 -12.61
CA GLU A 33 0.34 14.77 -12.94
C GLU A 33 -0.97 15.32 -12.37
N VAL A 34 -1.94 14.45 -12.09
CA VAL A 34 -3.25 14.84 -11.53
C VAL A 34 -3.11 15.22 -10.06
N PHE A 35 -2.48 14.36 -9.27
CA PHE A 35 -2.29 14.57 -7.83
C PHE A 35 -0.90 15.09 -7.44
N LEU A 36 -0.04 15.29 -8.44
CA LEU A 36 1.29 15.87 -8.33
C LEU A 36 2.18 15.20 -7.28
N PHE A 37 2.42 13.93 -7.49
CA PHE A 37 3.41 13.17 -6.75
C PHE A 37 4.31 12.35 -7.68
N SER A 38 5.44 11.93 -7.16
CA SER A 38 6.29 10.95 -7.83
C SER A 38 6.77 9.89 -6.87
N ILE A 39 6.98 8.68 -7.39
CA ILE A 39 7.51 7.52 -6.67
C ILE A 39 8.38 6.65 -7.58
N ASN A 40 9.30 5.91 -6.98
CA ASN A 40 10.04 4.86 -7.69
C ASN A 40 9.23 3.56 -7.64
N VAL A 41 9.06 2.92 -8.78
CA VAL A 41 8.26 1.70 -8.93
C VAL A 41 9.06 0.58 -9.61
N PRO A 42 8.82 -0.70 -9.28
CA PRO A 42 9.59 -1.84 -9.78
C PRO A 42 9.10 -2.30 -11.17
N ILE A 43 8.86 -1.38 -12.08
CA ILE A 43 8.37 -1.61 -13.44
C ILE A 43 9.07 -0.66 -14.41
N ILE A 44 9.04 -0.97 -15.69
CA ILE A 44 9.60 -0.12 -16.76
C ILE A 44 8.54 0.57 -17.61
N GLN A 45 7.32 0.08 -17.53
CA GLN A 45 6.18 0.59 -18.31
C GLN A 45 4.86 0.24 -17.62
N TYR A 46 3.82 0.97 -17.95
CA TYR A 46 2.45 0.68 -17.55
C TYR A 46 1.46 0.92 -18.68
N LYS A 47 0.26 0.37 -18.55
CA LYS A 47 -0.82 0.53 -19.51
C LYS A 47 -1.83 1.54 -18.98
N VAL A 48 -2.23 2.50 -19.80
CA VAL A 48 -3.30 3.46 -19.49
C VAL A 48 -4.59 2.99 -20.13
N GLY A 49 -5.65 2.86 -19.34
CA GLY A 49 -6.97 2.46 -19.83
C GLY A 49 -6.93 1.20 -20.69
N THR A 50 -7.51 1.25 -21.87
CA THR A 50 -7.62 0.11 -22.77
C THR A 50 -6.48 -0.02 -23.77
N GLY A 51 -5.52 0.94 -23.87
CA GLY A 51 -4.64 0.93 -25.03
C GLY A 51 -3.21 1.42 -24.89
N GLU A 52 -2.97 2.59 -24.35
CA GLU A 52 -1.66 3.22 -24.43
C GLU A 52 -0.65 2.55 -23.46
N ILE A 53 0.59 2.34 -23.94
CA ILE A 53 1.71 1.91 -23.11
C ILE A 53 2.64 3.10 -22.90
N VAL A 54 2.83 3.46 -21.62
CA VAL A 54 3.72 4.53 -21.20
C VAL A 54 5.00 3.92 -20.64
N ASN A 55 6.14 4.31 -21.21
CA ASN A 55 7.47 3.94 -20.70
C ASN A 55 7.89 4.89 -19.59
N LEU A 56 8.51 4.34 -18.57
CA LEU A 56 9.01 5.08 -17.41
C LEU A 56 10.50 5.35 -17.48
N ASP A 57 10.91 6.49 -16.93
CA ASP A 57 12.31 6.85 -16.81
C ASP A 57 13.02 5.96 -15.79
N PHE A 58 14.13 5.38 -16.20
CA PHE A 58 14.98 4.56 -15.35
C PHE A 58 15.60 5.38 -14.21
N VAL A 59 15.58 4.82 -13.00
CA VAL A 59 16.20 5.43 -11.82
C VAL A 59 17.42 4.64 -11.35
N LYS A 60 17.26 3.33 -11.15
CA LYS A 60 18.36 2.48 -10.68
C LYS A 60 18.13 0.99 -10.91
N ASN A 61 19.21 0.22 -11.00
CA ASN A 61 19.18 -1.23 -10.91
C ASN A 61 19.08 -1.69 -9.44
N SER A 62 18.49 -2.84 -9.24
CA SER A 62 18.45 -3.48 -7.93
C SER A 62 18.43 -5.00 -8.07
N ASN A 63 19.38 -5.65 -7.42
CA ASN A 63 19.43 -7.11 -7.33
C ASN A 63 18.36 -7.69 -6.37
N SER A 64 17.58 -6.81 -5.73
CA SER A 64 16.54 -7.20 -4.75
C SER A 64 15.15 -7.32 -5.35
N ILE A 65 14.97 -6.93 -6.61
CA ILE A 65 13.68 -6.99 -7.31
C ILE A 65 13.75 -7.98 -8.48
N PRO A 66 12.59 -8.54 -8.86
CA PRO A 66 12.56 -9.53 -9.94
C PRO A 66 12.79 -8.91 -11.31
N THR A 67 12.85 -9.79 -12.30
CA THR A 67 12.98 -9.45 -13.71
C THR A 67 11.94 -8.44 -14.17
N LYS A 68 12.24 -7.70 -15.22
CA LYS A 68 11.39 -6.66 -15.84
C LYS A 68 9.94 -7.10 -16.08
N ASP A 69 9.72 -8.40 -16.34
CA ASP A 69 8.41 -8.95 -16.70
C ASP A 69 7.67 -9.60 -15.53
N PHE A 70 8.17 -9.46 -14.32
CA PHE A 70 7.52 -10.06 -13.14
C PHE A 70 6.24 -9.34 -12.78
N PHE A 71 6.26 -8.02 -12.83
CA PHE A 71 5.11 -7.16 -12.58
C PHE A 71 4.48 -6.65 -13.87
N SER A 72 3.15 -6.53 -13.84
CA SER A 72 2.37 -5.74 -14.79
C SER A 72 1.78 -4.54 -14.08
N ALA A 73 1.62 -3.43 -14.79
CA ALA A 73 1.08 -2.21 -14.22
C ALA A 73 0.01 -1.59 -15.10
N PHE A 74 -0.95 -0.97 -14.44
CA PHE A 74 -2.10 -0.35 -15.05
C PHE A 74 -2.43 0.97 -14.33
N GLU A 75 -2.79 1.98 -15.10
CA GLU A 75 -3.35 3.25 -14.64
C GLU A 75 -4.74 3.44 -15.25
N ALA A 76 -5.70 3.84 -14.43
CA ALA A 76 -7.04 4.16 -14.92
C ALA A 76 -7.03 5.44 -15.78
N GLU A 77 -8.00 5.60 -16.69
CA GLU A 77 -8.08 6.77 -17.59
C GLU A 77 -8.23 8.11 -16.85
N ASN A 78 -8.76 8.08 -15.63
CA ASN A 78 -8.88 9.27 -14.79
C ASN A 78 -7.54 9.74 -14.19
N GLY A 79 -6.46 8.97 -14.35
CA GLY A 79 -5.12 9.34 -13.88
C GLY A 79 -4.96 9.34 -12.36
N ASP A 80 -5.83 8.64 -11.62
CA ASP A 80 -5.77 8.64 -10.15
C ASP A 80 -4.48 8.06 -9.61
N GLY A 81 -3.90 7.07 -10.33
CA GLY A 81 -2.68 6.42 -9.91
C GLY A 81 -2.48 5.04 -10.51
N LEU A 82 -1.50 4.35 -9.97
CA LEU A 82 -0.95 3.13 -10.53
C LEU A 82 -1.32 1.90 -9.71
N THR A 83 -1.76 0.86 -10.38
CA THR A 83 -1.94 -0.49 -9.85
C THR A 83 -0.89 -1.41 -10.45
N ILE A 84 -0.10 -2.09 -9.62
CA ILE A 84 0.95 -3.03 -10.02
C ILE A 84 0.63 -4.39 -9.42
N LYS A 85 0.71 -5.44 -10.22
CA LYS A 85 0.45 -6.82 -9.81
C LYS A 85 1.50 -7.77 -10.37
N ASP A 86 1.78 -8.86 -9.63
CA ASP A 86 2.48 -10.01 -10.17
C ASP A 86 1.54 -10.88 -11.03
N LYS A 87 2.11 -11.81 -11.80
CA LYS A 87 1.32 -12.71 -12.69
C LYS A 87 0.32 -13.59 -11.96
N SER A 88 0.55 -13.88 -10.69
CA SER A 88 -0.33 -14.72 -9.86
C SER A 88 -1.37 -13.91 -9.07
N GLU A 89 -1.30 -12.58 -9.16
CA GLU A 89 -2.09 -11.63 -8.37
C GLU A 89 -1.98 -11.83 -6.84
N SER A 90 -0.91 -12.48 -6.40
CA SER A 90 -0.63 -12.65 -4.97
C SER A 90 -0.03 -11.40 -4.34
N ILE A 91 0.64 -10.59 -5.17
CA ILE A 91 1.23 -9.31 -4.82
C ILE A 91 0.45 -8.21 -5.52
N THR A 92 0.04 -7.21 -4.75
CA THR A 92 -0.59 -6.00 -5.28
C THR A 92 0.09 -4.79 -4.66
N ILE A 93 0.42 -3.80 -5.48
CA ILE A 93 0.93 -2.50 -5.08
C ILE A 93 0.01 -1.45 -5.69
N LEU A 94 -0.47 -0.52 -4.87
CA LEU A 94 -1.29 0.61 -5.27
C LEU A 94 -0.59 1.91 -4.87
N ALA A 95 -0.55 2.88 -5.78
CA ALA A 95 -0.07 4.21 -5.48
C ALA A 95 -0.96 5.21 -6.18
N TYR A 96 -1.81 5.89 -5.44
CA TYR A 96 -2.82 6.77 -6.00
C TYR A 96 -3.01 8.03 -5.19
N GLY A 97 -3.45 9.08 -5.87
CA GLY A 97 -3.91 10.30 -5.23
C GLY A 97 -5.43 10.28 -5.04
N THR A 98 -5.90 10.94 -4.01
CA THR A 98 -7.33 11.11 -3.77
C THR A 98 -7.60 12.41 -3.03
N ASN A 99 -8.75 12.99 -3.28
CA ASN A 99 -9.24 14.12 -2.47
C ASN A 99 -9.80 13.65 -1.13
N TYR A 100 -10.05 12.35 -0.98
CA TYR A 100 -10.77 11.78 0.16
C TYR A 100 -10.16 10.45 0.61
N LEU A 101 -10.04 10.29 1.93
CA LEU A 101 -9.60 9.03 2.54
C LEU A 101 -10.78 8.11 2.81
N ASN A 102 -11.26 7.30 2.05
CA ASN A 102 -12.49 6.51 2.10
C ASN A 102 -13.63 7.20 1.37
N THR A 103 -13.77 6.91 0.10
CA THR A 103 -14.69 7.56 -0.82
C THR A 103 -16.13 7.71 -0.33
N GLU A 104 -16.69 6.72 0.33
CA GLU A 104 -18.07 6.80 0.84
C GLU A 104 -18.22 7.69 2.10
N GLU A 105 -17.22 7.68 3.00
CA GLU A 105 -17.24 8.50 4.22
C GLU A 105 -16.79 9.93 3.97
N ALA A 106 -15.90 10.11 3.04
CA ALA A 106 -15.28 11.39 2.82
C ALA A 106 -16.10 12.30 1.90
N GLU A 107 -16.79 11.77 0.90
CA GLU A 107 -17.84 12.50 0.20
C GLU A 107 -18.88 13.01 1.21
N GLY A 108 -19.34 12.15 2.11
CA GLY A 108 -20.21 12.56 3.21
C GLY A 108 -19.58 13.56 4.18
N LEU A 109 -18.26 13.50 4.48
CA LEU A 109 -17.60 14.41 5.43
C LEU A 109 -17.30 15.78 4.82
N GLN A 110 -17.04 15.91 3.52
CA GLN A 110 -16.82 17.20 2.87
C GLN A 110 -18.11 17.95 2.57
N ASP A 111 -19.13 17.27 2.06
CA ASP A 111 -20.44 17.88 1.90
C ASP A 111 -21.05 18.31 3.25
N MET A 112 -20.52 17.75 4.34
CA MET A 112 -20.95 18.06 5.71
C MET A 112 -20.15 19.17 6.40
N GLU A 113 -19.15 19.78 5.79
CA GLU A 113 -18.62 21.06 6.31
C GLU A 113 -19.72 22.13 6.36
N TYR A 114 -20.72 21.99 5.49
CA TYR A 114 -21.94 22.82 5.42
C TYR A 114 -23.13 22.24 6.18
N MET A 115 -23.07 20.98 6.65
CA MET A 115 -24.19 20.34 7.37
C MET A 115 -24.05 20.49 8.88
N LYS A 116 -25.22 20.53 9.56
CA LYS A 116 -25.29 20.55 11.03
C LYS A 116 -24.55 19.34 11.62
N SER A 117 -23.82 19.56 12.69
CA SER A 117 -23.00 18.53 13.37
C SER A 117 -23.72 17.22 13.74
N SER A 118 -25.06 17.25 13.88
CA SER A 118 -25.89 16.07 14.11
C SER A 118 -25.95 15.13 12.90
N PHE A 119 -26.06 15.65 11.68
CA PHE A 119 -26.08 14.83 10.46
C PHE A 119 -24.76 14.09 10.26
N ARG A 120 -23.64 14.75 10.56
CA ARG A 120 -22.32 14.17 10.46
C ARG A 120 -22.13 12.94 11.37
N ILE A 121 -22.61 13.04 12.61
CA ILE A 121 -22.54 11.93 13.56
C ILE A 121 -23.43 10.77 13.11
N ASP A 122 -24.63 11.06 12.63
CA ASP A 122 -25.56 10.04 12.17
C ASP A 122 -25.05 9.32 10.91
N TYR A 123 -24.40 10.06 10.02
CA TYR A 123 -23.73 9.47 8.86
C TYR A 123 -22.59 8.52 9.27
N ILE A 124 -21.68 8.97 10.14
CA ILE A 124 -20.58 8.11 10.63
C ILE A 124 -21.15 6.85 11.32
N LYS A 125 -22.18 6.99 12.12
CA LYS A 125 -22.88 5.83 12.74
C LYS A 125 -23.46 4.88 11.70
N SER A 126 -24.02 5.41 10.61
CA SER A 126 -24.58 4.58 9.53
C SER A 126 -23.51 3.75 8.83
N VAL A 127 -22.33 4.33 8.59
CA VAL A 127 -21.18 3.63 8.03
C VAL A 127 -20.66 2.54 8.97
N PHE A 128 -20.50 2.85 10.26
CA PHE A 128 -20.11 1.85 11.26
C PHE A 128 -21.10 0.68 11.30
N LYS A 129 -22.40 0.97 11.21
CA LYS A 129 -23.45 -0.07 11.15
C LYS A 129 -23.32 -0.92 9.87
N LYS A 130 -23.09 -0.29 8.71
CA LYS A 130 -22.87 -0.98 7.43
C LYS A 130 -21.66 -1.92 7.53
N ASP A 131 -20.56 -1.44 8.10
CA ASP A 131 -19.30 -2.18 8.27
C ASP A 131 -19.35 -3.17 9.47
N LYS A 132 -20.48 -3.28 10.17
CA LYS A 132 -20.67 -4.10 11.39
C LYS A 132 -19.68 -3.75 12.51
N LEU A 133 -19.29 -2.49 12.62
CA LEU A 133 -18.38 -1.97 13.63
C LEU A 133 -19.15 -1.31 14.79
N ASP A 134 -18.57 -1.39 16.00
CA ASP A 134 -19.14 -0.74 17.18
C ASP A 134 -18.67 0.73 17.28
N TYR A 135 -19.53 1.65 16.84
CA TYR A 135 -19.28 3.08 16.90
C TYR A 135 -18.97 3.58 18.33
N ASN A 136 -19.75 3.13 19.32
CA ASN A 136 -19.58 3.61 20.70
C ASN A 136 -18.23 3.17 21.28
N LYS A 137 -17.83 1.94 21.01
CA LYS A 137 -16.51 1.41 21.40
C LYS A 137 -15.37 2.18 20.73
N PHE A 138 -15.52 2.49 19.44
CA PHE A 138 -14.54 3.30 18.68
C PHE A 138 -14.38 4.69 19.28
N VAL A 139 -15.49 5.42 19.44
CA VAL A 139 -15.48 6.80 19.96
C VAL A 139 -14.97 6.84 21.40
N LYS A 140 -15.35 5.85 22.23
CA LYS A 140 -14.81 5.73 23.58
C LYS A 140 -13.30 5.53 23.59
N LYS A 141 -12.80 4.67 22.71
CA LYS A 141 -11.36 4.31 22.65
C LYS A 141 -10.48 5.47 22.16
N TYR A 142 -10.91 6.19 21.11
CA TYR A 142 -10.05 7.15 20.41
C TYR A 142 -10.42 8.62 20.66
N TYR A 143 -11.62 8.91 21.13
CA TYR A 143 -12.16 10.26 21.26
C TYR A 143 -12.82 10.55 22.61
N ASN A 144 -12.46 9.78 23.64
CA ASN A 144 -12.99 9.96 25.01
C ASN A 144 -14.53 10.00 25.06
N GLY A 145 -15.20 9.23 24.23
CA GLY A 145 -16.65 9.11 24.18
C GLY A 145 -17.39 10.14 23.35
N LYS A 146 -16.69 11.10 22.73
CA LYS A 146 -17.32 12.13 21.88
C LYS A 146 -16.43 12.52 20.72
N LEU A 147 -16.96 12.43 19.51
CA LEU A 147 -16.25 12.95 18.32
C LEU A 147 -16.14 14.48 18.41
N PRO A 148 -14.96 15.05 18.06
CA PRO A 148 -14.78 16.51 17.99
C PRO A 148 -15.63 17.12 16.87
N LYS A 149 -15.95 18.41 16.99
CA LYS A 149 -16.66 19.14 15.92
C LYS A 149 -15.87 19.15 14.61
N ASN A 150 -14.58 19.38 14.71
CA ASN A 150 -13.66 19.33 13.57
C ASN A 150 -12.81 18.08 13.72
N ILE A 151 -13.07 17.10 12.90
CA ILE A 151 -12.30 15.84 12.86
C ILE A 151 -11.23 16.02 11.79
N ASP A 152 -9.97 15.79 12.17
CA ASP A 152 -8.90 15.65 11.21
C ASP A 152 -9.08 14.33 10.45
N PRO A 153 -9.29 14.37 9.12
CA PRO A 153 -9.54 13.14 8.34
C PRO A 153 -8.39 12.14 8.41
N LEU A 154 -7.14 12.61 8.46
CA LEU A 154 -5.97 11.73 8.55
C LEU A 154 -5.95 10.97 9.89
N ILE A 155 -6.19 11.69 11.00
CA ILE A 155 -6.25 11.08 12.34
C ILE A 155 -7.46 10.13 12.44
N TYR A 156 -8.58 10.50 11.84
CA TYR A 156 -9.78 9.66 11.84
C TYR A 156 -9.54 8.35 11.09
N ASP A 157 -9.00 8.43 9.87
CA ASP A 157 -8.72 7.25 9.05
C ASP A 157 -7.68 6.34 9.73
N TYR A 158 -6.62 6.91 10.30
CA TYR A 158 -5.65 6.16 11.11
C TYR A 158 -6.32 5.41 12.27
N ASN A 159 -7.10 6.11 13.09
CA ASN A 159 -7.78 5.51 14.24
C ASN A 159 -8.80 4.44 13.82
N LYS A 160 -9.51 4.65 12.70
CA LYS A 160 -10.47 3.68 12.17
C LYS A 160 -9.74 2.41 11.73
N ASN A 161 -8.62 2.53 11.01
CA ASN A 161 -7.81 1.38 10.63
C ASN A 161 -7.25 0.63 11.86
N LEU A 162 -6.78 1.35 12.89
CA LEU A 162 -6.39 0.72 14.17
C LEU A 162 -7.55 0.00 14.86
N PHE A 163 -8.75 0.51 14.71
CA PHE A 163 -9.94 -0.11 15.29
C PHE A 163 -10.37 -1.37 14.54
N ILE A 164 -10.33 -1.32 13.21
CA ILE A 164 -10.72 -2.43 12.33
C ILE A 164 -9.75 -3.60 12.47
N HIS A 165 -8.45 -3.34 12.36
CA HIS A 165 -7.44 -4.39 12.31
C HIS A 165 -6.94 -4.85 13.68
N GLY A 166 -7.13 -4.02 14.72
CA GLY A 166 -6.93 -4.40 16.13
C GLY A 166 -5.62 -5.12 16.41
N GLU A 167 -5.71 -6.38 16.86
CA GLU A 167 -4.56 -7.22 17.23
C GLU A 167 -3.75 -7.70 16.02
N ASN A 168 -4.27 -7.58 14.81
CA ASN A 168 -3.57 -7.95 13.60
C ASN A 168 -2.48 -6.93 13.21
N ILE A 169 -2.46 -5.75 13.84
CA ILE A 169 -1.50 -4.69 13.55
C ILE A 169 -0.11 -5.10 14.05
N THR A 170 0.85 -5.10 13.15
CA THR A 170 2.25 -5.41 13.42
C THR A 170 3.11 -4.15 13.57
N TYR A 171 2.70 -3.07 12.92
CA TYR A 171 3.36 -1.76 13.00
C TYR A 171 2.37 -0.65 12.72
N SER A 172 2.50 0.45 13.46
CA SER A 172 1.75 1.67 13.16
C SER A 172 2.49 2.90 13.67
N THR A 173 2.40 3.98 12.92
CA THR A 173 2.92 5.29 13.30
C THR A 173 2.10 6.39 12.65
N ILE A 174 2.03 7.54 13.31
CA ILE A 174 1.38 8.73 12.78
C ILE A 174 2.28 9.94 13.01
N GLY A 175 2.46 10.73 11.97
CA GLY A 175 3.14 12.01 12.01
C GLY A 175 2.17 13.18 11.78
N LYS A 176 2.72 14.36 11.51
CA LYS A 176 1.91 15.56 11.30
C LYS A 176 1.04 15.49 10.03
N ASN A 177 1.59 14.92 8.97
CA ASN A 177 0.96 14.91 7.64
C ASN A 177 0.92 13.51 7.04
N PHE A 178 1.19 12.46 7.80
CA PHE A 178 1.20 11.09 7.30
C PHE A 178 0.88 10.09 8.41
N TYR A 179 0.46 8.91 8.00
CA TYR A 179 0.51 7.73 8.87
C TYR A 179 0.96 6.51 8.08
N ILE A 180 1.45 5.51 8.80
CA ILE A 180 1.79 4.18 8.29
C ILE A 180 1.13 3.14 9.17
N ILE A 181 0.54 2.11 8.56
CA ILE A 181 0.01 0.93 9.24
C ILE A 181 0.46 -0.31 8.46
N SER A 182 0.92 -1.32 9.19
CA SER A 182 1.12 -2.66 8.64
C SER A 182 0.40 -3.67 9.53
N TYR A 183 -0.27 -4.63 8.91
CA TYR A 183 -1.03 -5.67 9.59
C TYR A 183 -1.02 -6.98 8.81
N ILE A 184 -1.38 -8.08 9.49
CA ILE A 184 -1.50 -9.40 8.90
C ILE A 184 -2.94 -9.86 9.03
N GLU A 185 -3.60 -10.11 7.92
CA GLU A 185 -4.98 -10.58 7.90
C GLU A 185 -5.18 -11.57 6.74
N ASN A 186 -5.97 -12.62 6.97
CA ASN A 186 -6.25 -13.65 5.96
C ASN A 186 -4.98 -14.20 5.28
N ASN A 187 -3.92 -14.44 6.06
CA ASN A 187 -2.61 -14.91 5.59
C ASN A 187 -1.95 -13.99 4.54
N LYS A 188 -2.24 -12.69 4.58
CA LYS A 188 -1.55 -11.66 3.79
C LYS A 188 -0.98 -10.59 4.71
N ILE A 189 0.16 -10.04 4.31
CA ILE A 189 0.75 -8.85 4.90
C ILE A 189 0.20 -7.66 4.12
N TYR A 190 -0.25 -6.66 4.84
CA TYR A 190 -0.71 -5.38 4.30
C TYR A 190 0.18 -4.26 4.83
N TYR A 191 0.52 -3.35 3.96
CA TYR A 191 1.20 -2.09 4.25
C TYR A 191 0.38 -0.97 3.65
N ARG A 192 0.11 0.06 4.43
CA ARG A 192 -0.58 1.26 3.99
C ARG A 192 0.14 2.48 4.53
N GLU A 193 0.49 3.39 3.65
CA GLU A 193 1.03 4.71 3.97
C GLU A 193 0.15 5.77 3.33
N VAL A 194 -0.24 6.75 4.12
CA VAL A 194 -1.06 7.87 3.67
C VAL A 194 -0.33 9.17 3.99
N ILE A 195 -0.18 10.02 2.98
CA ILE A 195 0.48 11.32 3.11
C ILE A 195 -0.49 12.42 2.69
N TYR A 196 -0.69 13.40 3.56
CA TYR A 196 -1.53 14.56 3.28
C TYR A 196 -0.72 15.69 2.66
N SER A 197 -1.11 16.12 1.48
CA SER A 197 -0.57 17.32 0.81
C SER A 197 -1.36 18.55 1.22
N LYS A 198 -0.87 19.24 2.26
CA LYS A 198 -1.56 20.43 2.82
C LYS A 198 -1.82 21.52 1.78
N ASN A 199 -0.89 21.73 0.85
CA ASN A 199 -0.99 22.79 -0.15
C ASN A 199 -2.11 22.56 -1.17
N ARG A 200 -2.58 21.31 -1.30
CA ARG A 200 -3.55 20.88 -2.29
C ARG A 200 -4.85 20.34 -1.69
N GLY A 201 -4.84 20.03 -0.40
CA GLY A 201 -5.98 19.38 0.25
C GLY A 201 -6.18 17.92 -0.21
N THR A 202 -5.14 17.26 -0.76
CA THR A 202 -5.21 15.92 -1.33
C THR A 202 -4.39 14.93 -0.51
N TYR A 203 -4.67 13.66 -0.68
CA TYR A 203 -3.92 12.56 -0.07
C TYR A 203 -3.23 11.74 -1.14
N LEU A 204 -2.00 11.32 -0.86
CA LEU A 204 -1.34 10.22 -1.55
C LEU A 204 -1.48 8.97 -0.69
N VAL A 205 -1.93 7.88 -1.29
CA VAL A 205 -2.06 6.58 -0.65
C VAL A 205 -1.15 5.60 -1.36
N PHE A 206 -0.27 4.99 -0.61
CA PHE A 206 0.55 3.86 -1.04
C PHE A 206 0.16 2.63 -0.25
N GLU A 207 -0.22 1.57 -0.95
CA GLU A 207 -0.59 0.29 -0.36
C GLU A 207 0.19 -0.85 -1.02
N ALA A 208 0.57 -1.83 -0.22
CA ALA A 208 1.10 -3.09 -0.71
C ALA A 208 0.46 -4.26 0.04
N SER A 209 0.11 -5.31 -0.70
CA SER A 209 -0.35 -6.57 -0.09
C SER A 209 0.36 -7.75 -0.73
N TYR A 210 0.80 -8.71 0.10
CA TYR A 210 1.57 -9.87 -0.34
C TYR A 210 1.51 -11.01 0.69
N LEU A 211 1.84 -12.22 0.25
CA LEU A 211 1.89 -13.37 1.15
C LEU A 211 3.13 -13.33 2.06
N PRO A 212 3.08 -13.91 3.28
CA PRO A 212 4.24 -13.96 4.18
C PRO A 212 5.49 -14.62 3.57
N LYS A 213 5.31 -15.58 2.66
CA LYS A 213 6.42 -16.21 1.93
C LYS A 213 7.21 -15.22 1.07
N ASP A 214 6.55 -14.17 0.58
CA ASP A 214 7.12 -13.16 -0.31
C ASP A 214 7.74 -11.98 0.47
N LYS A 215 7.67 -12.00 1.82
CA LYS A 215 8.13 -10.90 2.68
C LYS A 215 9.58 -10.50 2.42
N LYS A 216 10.49 -11.47 2.37
CA LYS A 216 11.92 -11.19 2.16
C LYS A 216 12.19 -10.46 0.84
N PHE A 217 11.37 -10.72 -0.16
CA PHE A 217 11.41 -10.12 -1.47
C PHE A 217 10.70 -8.76 -1.51
N MET A 218 9.53 -8.66 -0.87
CA MET A 218 8.69 -7.45 -0.92
C MET A 218 9.16 -6.32 0.01
N ASP A 219 9.72 -6.64 1.18
CA ASP A 219 10.15 -5.59 2.14
C ASP A 219 11.11 -4.56 1.53
N PRO A 220 12.16 -4.95 0.74
CA PRO A 220 13.01 -3.98 0.06
C PRO A 220 12.26 -3.12 -0.96
N ILE A 221 11.30 -3.71 -1.69
CA ILE A 221 10.48 -3.00 -2.68
C ILE A 221 9.60 -1.96 -1.99
N VAL A 222 8.84 -2.37 -0.98
CA VAL A 222 7.98 -1.48 -0.19
C VAL A 222 8.78 -0.34 0.43
N THR A 223 9.97 -0.65 0.97
CA THR A 223 10.88 0.34 1.56
C THR A 223 11.36 1.35 0.53
N GLU A 224 11.72 0.90 -0.67
CA GLU A 224 12.17 1.81 -1.73
C GLU A 224 11.06 2.72 -2.21
N ILE A 225 9.85 2.17 -2.44
CA ILE A 225 8.68 2.95 -2.85
C ILE A 225 8.40 4.02 -1.79
N SER A 226 8.24 3.63 -0.52
CA SER A 226 7.94 4.54 0.59
C SER A 226 8.97 5.68 0.71
N LYS A 227 10.28 5.35 0.65
CA LYS A 227 11.35 6.36 0.73
C LYS A 227 11.42 7.30 -0.47
N SER A 228 10.92 6.89 -1.61
CA SER A 228 10.99 7.66 -2.86
C SER A 228 9.80 8.59 -3.06
N ILE A 229 8.79 8.49 -2.20
CA ILE A 229 7.60 9.34 -2.28
C ILE A 229 8.00 10.82 -2.20
N ASN A 230 7.61 11.57 -3.21
CA ASN A 230 7.85 13.00 -3.28
C ASN A 230 6.59 13.72 -3.77
N LEU A 231 6.10 14.69 -2.97
CA LEU A 231 5.02 15.56 -3.38
C LEU A 231 5.59 16.70 -4.24
N ILE A 232 5.15 16.78 -5.49
CA ILE A 232 5.56 17.82 -6.43
C ILE A 232 4.87 19.13 -6.03
N LYS A 233 5.64 20.20 -5.92
CA LYS A 233 5.15 21.53 -5.49
C LYS A 233 4.42 22.27 -6.60
#